data_685b1cc564f6e1b29d8c0722f681bef3
#
_entry.id   685b1cc564f6e1b29d8c0722f681bef3
#
_cell.length_a   1.000
_cell.length_b   1.000
_cell.length_c   1.000
_cell.angle_alpha   90.00
_cell.angle_beta   90.00
_cell.angle_gamma   90.00
#
_symmetry.space_group_name_H-M   'P 1'
#
loop_
_entity.id
_entity.type
_entity.pdbx_description
1 polymer ?
#
loop_
_entity_poly.entity_id
_entity_poly.type
_entity_poly.pdbx_seq_one_letter_code
_entity_poly.pdbx_strand_id
1 'polypeptide(L)'
;SLHDALPILKTPISSIIETGLREDKFSLGTFSLDFQTSSFWVILLYGFFINLTNFGIDQNYIQRYHTASNPRDAGMSIWLCVLYYVPVSFLFFFIGTALYAFYGENPGLIMELKQQVSVEKNITLEALKASDYGDRVLPFFMKTQIPTGFLGLLVAALMSAGMSTMSSGMNSSATVFLKDRSEEHTSELQ
;
A
#
# COMPACT_ATOMS: atom_id res chain seq x y z
N SER A 1 27.36 -2.79 -13.28
CA SER A 1 26.44 -3.92 -12.96
C SER A 1 25.17 -3.38 -12.30
N LEU A 2 24.11 -4.20 -12.25
CA LEU A 2 22.87 -3.82 -11.57
C LEU A 2 23.11 -3.49 -10.09
N HIS A 3 24.08 -4.14 -9.49
CA HIS A 3 24.53 -3.93 -8.11
C HIS A 3 25.17 -2.55 -7.88
N ASP A 4 25.78 -1.97 -8.89
CA ASP A 4 26.36 -0.62 -8.81
C ASP A 4 25.30 0.45 -9.08
N ALA A 5 24.25 0.07 -9.85
CA ALA A 5 23.17 0.96 -10.23
C ALA A 5 22.10 1.14 -9.14
N LEU A 6 22.01 0.20 -8.17
CA LEU A 6 21.03 0.21 -7.10
C LEU A 6 21.72 0.16 -5.73
N PRO A 7 22.01 1.31 -5.10
CA PRO A 7 22.72 1.38 -3.82
C PRO A 7 22.11 0.55 -2.69
N ILE A 8 20.78 0.37 -2.70
CA ILE A 8 20.08 -0.44 -1.70
C ILE A 8 20.50 -1.92 -1.73
N LEU A 9 20.96 -2.44 -2.88
CA LEU A 9 21.46 -3.81 -2.99
C LEU A 9 22.84 -4.00 -2.32
N LYS A 10 23.51 -2.92 -1.93
CA LYS A 10 24.77 -2.95 -1.18
C LYS A 10 24.54 -3.16 0.31
N THR A 11 23.36 -2.84 0.81
CA THR A 11 23.00 -3.09 2.20
C THR A 11 22.74 -4.59 2.39
N PRO A 12 23.52 -5.30 3.22
CA PRO A 12 23.34 -6.73 3.42
C PRO A 12 21.96 -7.03 4.01
N ILE A 13 21.32 -8.11 3.57
CA ILE A 13 20.01 -8.54 4.10
C ILE A 13 20.09 -8.75 5.62
N SER A 14 21.22 -9.24 6.13
CA SER A 14 21.45 -9.40 7.57
C SER A 14 21.35 -8.09 8.33
N SER A 15 21.91 -6.99 7.80
CA SER A 15 21.83 -5.67 8.46
C SER A 15 20.42 -5.08 8.40
N ILE A 16 19.65 -5.35 7.33
CA ILE A 16 18.24 -4.95 7.24
C ILE A 16 17.42 -5.66 8.33
N ILE A 17 17.59 -6.98 8.47
CA ILE A 17 16.90 -7.77 9.48
C ILE A 17 17.32 -7.35 10.88
N GLU A 18 18.61 -7.18 11.14
CA GLU A 18 19.13 -6.74 12.42
C GLU A 18 18.59 -5.35 12.82
N THR A 19 18.60 -4.41 11.90
CA THR A 19 18.01 -3.08 12.11
C THR A 19 16.52 -3.18 12.40
N GLY A 20 15.78 -4.00 11.64
CA GLY A 20 14.36 -4.22 11.87
C GLY A 20 14.04 -4.80 13.24
N LEU A 21 14.86 -5.76 13.72
CA LEU A 21 14.72 -6.34 15.04
C LEU A 21 15.10 -5.37 16.17
N ARG A 22 16.20 -4.65 16.01
CA ARG A 22 16.67 -3.67 16.99
C ARG A 22 15.71 -2.51 17.19
N GLU A 23 15.10 -2.04 16.12
CA GLU A 23 14.15 -0.92 16.11
C GLU A 23 12.68 -1.37 16.26
N ASP A 24 12.45 -2.64 16.65
CA ASP A 24 11.14 -3.24 16.89
C ASP A 24 10.13 -3.09 15.71
N LYS A 25 10.65 -3.07 14.46
CA LYS A 25 9.82 -2.88 13.25
C LYS A 25 8.96 -4.10 12.91
N PHE A 26 9.30 -5.27 13.45
CA PHE A 26 8.53 -6.51 13.28
C PHE A 26 7.57 -6.78 14.44
N SER A 27 7.38 -5.80 15.32
CA SER A 27 6.42 -5.89 16.42
C SER A 27 4.98 -5.87 15.90
N LEU A 28 4.13 -6.71 16.50
CA LEU A 28 2.68 -6.67 16.28
C LEU A 28 1.99 -5.52 17.02
N GLY A 29 2.77 -4.62 17.64
CA GLY A 29 2.25 -3.54 18.45
C GLY A 29 1.89 -3.97 19.88
N THR A 30 1.17 -3.13 20.58
CA THR A 30 0.74 -3.38 21.95
C THR A 30 -0.55 -4.20 21.99
N PHE A 31 -0.62 -5.21 22.87
CA PHE A 31 -1.83 -5.99 23.12
C PHE A 31 -2.75 -5.37 24.18
N SER A 32 -2.53 -4.10 24.53
CA SER A 32 -3.41 -3.35 25.45
C SER A 32 -4.80 -3.18 24.84
N LEU A 33 -5.84 -3.23 25.68
CA LEU A 33 -7.22 -2.93 25.29
C LEU A 33 -7.47 -1.41 25.25
N ASP A 34 -6.49 -0.64 24.78
CA ASP A 34 -6.63 0.80 24.60
C ASP A 34 -7.11 1.07 23.17
N PHE A 35 -8.29 1.66 23.05
CA PHE A 35 -8.93 2.03 21.78
C PHE A 35 -8.53 3.42 21.27
N GLN A 36 -7.74 4.17 22.02
CA GLN A 36 -7.25 5.48 21.60
C GLN A 36 -5.91 5.40 20.87
N THR A 37 -5.20 4.28 21.00
CA THR A 37 -3.93 4.02 20.33
C THR A 37 -4.06 2.89 19.29
N SER A 38 -3.12 2.81 18.36
CA SER A 38 -3.06 1.73 17.37
C SER A 38 -2.63 0.41 18.03
N SER A 39 -3.49 -0.16 18.88
CA SER A 39 -3.27 -1.47 19.49
C SER A 39 -3.58 -2.60 18.51
N PHE A 40 -3.05 -3.80 18.78
CA PHE A 40 -3.33 -5.02 17.98
C PHE A 40 -4.84 -5.23 17.77
N TRP A 41 -5.65 -5.03 18.81
CA TRP A 41 -7.10 -5.24 18.75
C TRP A 41 -7.81 -4.23 17.87
N VAL A 42 -7.40 -2.97 17.92
CA VAL A 42 -7.95 -1.91 17.05
C VAL A 42 -7.65 -2.21 15.58
N ILE A 43 -6.40 -2.61 15.27
CA ILE A 43 -5.99 -2.96 13.90
C ILE A 43 -6.73 -4.20 13.40
N LEU A 44 -6.91 -5.21 14.27
CA LEU A 44 -7.62 -6.44 13.93
C LEU A 44 -9.09 -6.17 13.63
N LEU A 45 -9.78 -5.41 14.47
CA LEU A 45 -11.18 -5.03 14.25
C LEU A 45 -11.35 -4.16 13.00
N TYR A 46 -10.50 -3.16 12.84
CA TYR A 46 -10.49 -2.33 11.63
C TYR A 46 -10.27 -3.17 10.37
N GLY A 47 -9.27 -4.05 10.38
CA GLY A 47 -8.99 -4.96 9.27
C GLY A 47 -10.16 -5.90 8.98
N PHE A 48 -10.83 -6.41 10.01
CA PHE A 48 -12.01 -7.25 9.83
C PHE A 48 -13.14 -6.50 9.14
N PHE A 49 -13.53 -5.33 9.63
CA PHE A 49 -14.64 -4.57 9.05
C PHE A 49 -14.34 -4.04 7.65
N ILE A 50 -13.12 -3.57 7.39
CA ILE A 50 -12.76 -3.07 6.06
C ILE A 50 -12.72 -4.21 5.02
N ASN A 51 -12.25 -5.39 5.41
CA ASN A 51 -12.28 -6.55 4.52
C ASN A 51 -13.69 -7.08 4.31
N LEU A 52 -14.55 -7.06 5.33
CA LEU A 52 -15.95 -7.40 5.19
C LEU A 52 -16.64 -6.47 4.17
N THR A 53 -16.34 -5.17 4.22
CA THR A 53 -16.85 -4.21 3.24
C THR A 53 -16.32 -4.50 1.84
N ASN A 54 -15.01 -4.69 1.69
CA ASN A 54 -14.39 -4.92 0.40
C ASN A 54 -14.89 -6.23 -0.26
N PHE A 55 -14.86 -7.35 0.45
CA PHE A 55 -15.21 -8.64 -0.10
C PHE A 55 -16.72 -8.93 -0.09
N GLY A 56 -17.49 -8.27 0.75
CA GLY A 56 -18.92 -8.52 0.92
C GLY A 56 -19.86 -7.53 0.23
N ILE A 57 -19.42 -6.29 0.00
CA ILE A 57 -20.30 -5.21 -0.47
C ILE A 57 -19.77 -4.54 -1.74
N ASP A 58 -18.44 -4.48 -1.91
CA ASP A 58 -17.84 -3.77 -3.05
C ASP A 58 -18.20 -4.44 -4.37
N GLN A 59 -18.85 -3.68 -5.24
CA GLN A 59 -19.30 -4.12 -6.56
C GLN A 59 -18.16 -4.66 -7.43
N ASN A 60 -16.93 -4.16 -7.29
CA ASN A 60 -15.77 -4.68 -8.03
C ASN A 60 -15.50 -6.16 -7.73
N TYR A 61 -15.70 -6.59 -6.48
CA TYR A 61 -15.52 -7.98 -6.07
C TYR A 61 -16.76 -8.82 -6.41
N ILE A 62 -17.95 -8.29 -6.15
CA ILE A 62 -19.22 -8.99 -6.39
C ILE A 62 -19.37 -9.35 -7.87
N GLN A 63 -19.09 -8.44 -8.80
CA GLN A 63 -19.12 -8.71 -10.24
C GLN A 63 -18.22 -9.90 -10.63
N ARG A 64 -17.04 -9.99 -10.01
CA ARG A 64 -16.11 -11.11 -10.27
C ARG A 64 -16.63 -12.45 -9.74
N TYR A 65 -17.36 -12.45 -8.61
CA TYR A 65 -17.97 -13.68 -8.11
C TYR A 65 -19.05 -14.19 -9.04
N HIS A 66 -19.82 -13.29 -9.65
CA HIS A 66 -20.85 -13.66 -10.63
C HIS A 66 -20.31 -14.23 -11.95
N THR A 67 -19.03 -14.00 -12.27
CA THR A 67 -18.39 -14.62 -13.44
C THR A 67 -17.93 -16.06 -13.20
N ALA A 68 -17.90 -16.52 -11.96
CA ALA A 68 -17.52 -17.88 -11.64
C ALA A 68 -18.63 -18.88 -12.01
N SER A 69 -18.24 -20.03 -12.56
CA SER A 69 -19.17 -21.07 -13.02
C SER A 69 -19.96 -21.71 -11.89
N ASN A 70 -19.42 -21.70 -10.67
CA ASN A 70 -20.08 -22.27 -9.50
C ASN A 70 -19.59 -21.60 -8.19
N PRO A 71 -20.33 -21.73 -7.08
CA PRO A 71 -19.98 -21.10 -5.79
C PRO A 71 -18.62 -21.55 -5.23
N ARG A 72 -18.16 -22.75 -5.54
CA ARG A 72 -16.85 -23.25 -5.06
C ARG A 72 -15.70 -22.50 -5.71
N ASP A 73 -15.81 -22.22 -7.01
CA ASP A 73 -14.77 -21.48 -7.75
C ASP A 73 -14.71 -20.02 -7.30
N ALA A 74 -15.88 -19.41 -7.02
CA ALA A 74 -15.95 -18.09 -6.40
C ALA A 74 -15.23 -18.07 -5.03
N GLY A 75 -15.52 -19.03 -4.15
CA GLY A 75 -14.86 -19.17 -2.84
C GLY A 75 -13.35 -19.42 -2.98
N MET A 76 -12.94 -20.27 -3.92
CA MET A 76 -11.53 -20.55 -4.16
C MET A 76 -10.78 -19.30 -4.64
N SER A 77 -11.40 -18.46 -5.47
CA SER A 77 -10.78 -17.20 -5.92
C SER A 77 -10.50 -16.23 -4.77
N ILE A 78 -11.38 -16.16 -3.77
CA ILE A 78 -11.17 -15.35 -2.56
C ILE A 78 -10.00 -15.91 -1.75
N TRP A 79 -9.97 -17.23 -1.53
CA TRP A 79 -8.88 -17.86 -0.79
C TRP A 79 -7.51 -17.65 -1.46
N LEU A 80 -7.45 -17.76 -2.79
CA LEU A 80 -6.23 -17.48 -3.54
C LEU A 80 -5.83 -16.01 -3.41
N CYS A 81 -6.77 -15.08 -3.47
CA CYS A 81 -6.50 -13.65 -3.27
C CYS A 81 -5.87 -13.39 -1.90
N VAL A 82 -6.44 -13.94 -0.82
CA VAL A 82 -5.91 -13.83 0.55
C VAL A 82 -4.52 -14.46 0.64
N LEU A 83 -4.32 -15.64 0.03
CA LEU A 83 -3.03 -16.32 0.04
C LEU A 83 -1.92 -15.50 -0.64
N TYR A 84 -2.22 -14.84 -1.76
CA TYR A 84 -1.27 -13.95 -2.44
C TYR A 84 -1.06 -12.62 -1.70
N TYR A 85 -2.07 -12.14 -0.99
CA TYR A 85 -1.97 -10.89 -0.25
C TYR A 85 -0.89 -10.93 0.85
N VAL A 86 -0.77 -12.07 1.54
CA VAL A 86 0.22 -12.23 2.64
C VAL A 86 1.66 -12.06 2.16
N PRO A 87 2.18 -12.80 1.16
CA PRO A 87 3.55 -12.63 0.70
C PRO A 87 3.81 -11.27 0.06
N VAL A 88 2.82 -10.69 -0.64
CA VAL A 88 2.93 -9.34 -1.21
C VAL A 88 3.06 -8.30 -0.10
N SER A 89 2.23 -8.38 0.95
CA SER A 89 2.32 -7.47 2.10
C SER A 89 3.67 -7.60 2.79
N PHE A 90 4.16 -8.83 3.00
CA PHE A 90 5.48 -9.07 3.58
C PHE A 90 6.60 -8.43 2.75
N LEU A 91 6.52 -8.52 1.41
CA LEU A 91 7.49 -7.89 0.52
C LEU A 91 7.50 -6.36 0.66
N PHE A 92 6.33 -5.72 0.75
CA PHE A 92 6.24 -4.27 0.97
C PHE A 92 6.78 -3.85 2.34
N PHE A 93 6.51 -4.62 3.40
CA PHE A 93 7.11 -4.38 4.71
C PHE A 93 8.63 -4.50 4.67
N PHE A 94 9.15 -5.51 3.97
CA PHE A 94 10.59 -5.68 3.80
C PHE A 94 11.21 -4.50 3.04
N ILE A 95 10.58 -4.01 1.97
CA ILE A 95 11.02 -2.82 1.25
C ILE A 95 11.06 -1.60 2.20
N GLY A 96 10.03 -1.41 3.01
CA GLY A 96 9.99 -0.33 4.01
C GLY A 96 11.14 -0.41 5.01
N THR A 97 11.41 -1.61 5.54
CA THR A 97 12.53 -1.84 6.47
C THR A 97 13.90 -1.62 5.79
N ALA A 98 14.03 -2.04 4.53
CA ALA A 98 15.24 -1.84 3.74
C ALA A 98 15.51 -0.35 3.49
N LEU A 99 14.48 0.43 3.18
CA LEU A 99 14.59 1.89 3.04
C LEU A 99 14.99 2.54 4.37
N TYR A 100 14.41 2.08 5.48
CA TYR A 100 14.76 2.58 6.80
C TYR A 100 16.25 2.32 7.12
N ALA A 101 16.75 1.11 6.88
CA ALA A 101 18.15 0.76 7.06
C ALA A 101 19.06 1.58 6.13
N PHE A 102 18.71 1.70 4.86
CA PHE A 102 19.45 2.48 3.87
C PHE A 102 19.61 3.95 4.28
N TYR A 103 18.54 4.59 4.72
CA TYR A 103 18.59 5.99 5.17
C TYR A 103 19.27 6.14 6.53
N GLY A 104 19.28 5.11 7.36
CA GLY A 104 20.08 5.04 8.60
C GLY A 104 21.58 5.10 8.30
N GLU A 105 22.04 4.41 7.26
CA GLU A 105 23.43 4.44 6.78
C GLU A 105 23.77 5.73 5.99
N ASN A 106 22.75 6.41 5.44
CA ASN A 106 22.92 7.61 4.61
C ASN A 106 22.16 8.81 5.17
N PRO A 107 22.55 9.35 6.34
CA PRO A 107 21.82 10.43 7.02
C PRO A 107 21.77 11.74 6.22
N GLY A 108 22.70 11.98 5.32
CA GLY A 108 22.70 13.15 4.45
C GLY A 108 21.52 13.18 3.48
N LEU A 109 21.14 12.02 2.93
CA LEU A 109 20.02 11.91 1.98
C LEU A 109 18.67 12.15 2.66
N ILE A 110 18.47 11.62 3.86
CA ILE A 110 17.21 11.85 4.59
C ILE A 110 17.13 13.31 5.06
N MET A 111 18.26 13.95 5.35
CA MET A 111 18.30 15.37 5.71
C MET A 111 17.91 16.24 4.52
N GLU A 112 18.37 15.93 3.33
CA GLU A 112 17.97 16.61 2.09
C GLU A 112 16.46 16.53 1.88
N LEU A 113 15.85 15.34 2.02
CA LEU A 113 14.41 15.16 1.95
C LEU A 113 13.67 16.03 2.99
N LYS A 114 14.13 16.01 4.25
CA LYS A 114 13.55 16.82 5.32
C LYS A 114 13.62 18.31 5.02
N GLN A 115 14.72 18.80 4.46
CA GLN A 115 14.85 20.19 4.04
C GLN A 115 13.85 20.55 2.94
N GLN A 116 13.70 19.72 1.91
CA GLN A 116 12.73 19.95 0.85
C GLN A 116 11.29 20.03 1.41
N VAL A 117 10.92 19.10 2.29
CA VAL A 117 9.60 19.09 2.90
C VAL A 117 9.38 20.27 3.86
N SER A 118 10.39 20.67 4.60
CA SER A 118 10.39 21.83 5.49
C SER A 118 10.09 23.13 4.72
N VAL A 119 10.76 23.33 3.60
CA VAL A 119 10.54 24.51 2.74
C VAL A 119 9.13 24.47 2.14
N GLU A 120 8.69 23.34 1.63
CA GLU A 120 7.38 23.20 0.98
C GLU A 120 6.21 23.40 1.94
N LYS A 121 6.31 22.82 3.15
CA LYS A 121 5.26 22.94 4.17
C LYS A 121 5.39 24.22 5.02
N ASN A 122 6.45 24.99 4.83
CA ASN A 122 6.78 26.18 5.63
C ASN A 122 6.87 25.89 7.15
N ILE A 123 7.47 24.74 7.48
CA ILE A 123 7.66 24.23 8.86
C ILE A 123 9.15 24.13 9.14
N THR A 124 9.57 24.44 10.37
CA THR A 124 10.98 24.27 10.77
C THR A 124 11.38 22.80 10.84
N LEU A 125 12.65 22.49 10.60
CA LEU A 125 13.17 21.11 10.65
C LEU A 125 12.91 20.43 12.01
N GLU A 126 12.94 21.19 13.09
CA GLU A 126 12.70 20.70 14.46
C GLU A 126 11.24 20.33 14.72
N ALA A 127 10.31 20.99 14.04
CA ALA A 127 8.86 20.73 14.17
C ALA A 127 8.38 19.62 13.22
N LEU A 128 9.26 19.14 12.31
CA LEU A 128 8.90 18.15 11.29
C LEU A 128 8.71 16.75 11.92
N LYS A 129 7.52 16.21 11.82
CA LYS A 129 7.21 14.85 12.29
C LYS A 129 7.46 13.81 11.19
N ALA A 130 7.65 12.55 11.59
CA ALA A 130 7.81 11.44 10.65
C ALA A 130 6.62 11.30 9.68
N SER A 131 5.41 11.61 10.13
CA SER A 131 4.21 11.65 9.28
C SER A 131 4.25 12.70 8.16
N ASP A 132 5.07 13.73 8.30
CA ASP A 132 5.14 14.81 7.33
C ASP A 132 5.95 14.48 6.09
N TYR A 133 6.94 13.60 6.23
CA TYR A 133 7.84 13.20 5.15
C TYR A 133 7.81 11.69 4.83
N GLY A 134 7.15 10.87 5.66
CA GLY A 134 7.12 9.41 5.51
C GLY A 134 6.67 8.95 4.12
N ASP A 135 5.58 9.50 3.61
CA ASP A 135 5.04 9.16 2.29
C ASP A 135 5.94 9.57 1.12
N ARG A 136 6.91 10.44 1.37
CA ARG A 136 7.85 10.95 0.36
C ARG A 136 9.17 10.20 0.31
N VAL A 137 9.44 9.35 1.29
CA VAL A 137 10.70 8.59 1.40
C VAL A 137 10.91 7.69 0.19
N LEU A 138 9.92 6.90 -0.19
CA LEU A 138 10.00 6.01 -1.34
C LEU A 138 10.07 6.78 -2.67
N PRO A 139 9.22 7.77 -2.97
CA PRO A 139 9.36 8.60 -4.18
C PRO A 139 10.71 9.33 -4.27
N PHE A 140 11.22 9.82 -3.16
CA PHE A 140 12.54 10.48 -3.12
C PHE A 140 13.67 9.49 -3.42
N PHE A 141 13.62 8.29 -2.83
CA PHE A 141 14.54 7.20 -3.15
C PHE A 141 14.49 6.85 -4.65
N MET A 142 13.29 6.69 -5.20
CA MET A 142 13.11 6.38 -6.61
C MET A 142 13.75 7.46 -7.51
N LYS A 143 13.55 8.73 -7.18
CA LYS A 143 14.08 9.87 -7.95
C LYS A 143 15.59 9.97 -7.86
N THR A 144 16.18 9.71 -6.70
CA THR A 144 17.61 10.02 -6.43
C THR A 144 18.52 8.81 -6.60
N GLN A 145 18.02 7.58 -6.39
CA GLN A 145 18.85 6.38 -6.32
C GLN A 145 18.61 5.41 -7.47
N ILE A 146 17.50 5.55 -8.21
CA ILE A 146 17.19 4.63 -9.32
C ILE A 146 17.65 5.24 -10.66
N PRO A 147 18.37 4.48 -11.50
CA PRO A 147 18.74 4.93 -12.84
C PRO A 147 17.52 5.30 -13.67
N THR A 148 17.65 6.32 -14.52
CA THR A 148 16.52 6.92 -15.28
C THR A 148 15.72 5.91 -16.09
N GLY A 149 16.35 4.91 -16.69
CA GLY A 149 15.65 3.86 -17.46
C GLY A 149 14.76 2.99 -16.58
N PHE A 150 15.23 2.57 -15.42
CA PHE A 150 14.44 1.81 -14.45
C PHE A 150 13.37 2.67 -13.79
N LEU A 151 13.66 3.93 -13.51
CA LEU A 151 12.67 4.87 -12.99
C LEU A 151 11.50 5.03 -13.96
N GLY A 152 11.79 5.19 -15.27
CA GLY A 152 10.76 5.27 -16.29
C GLY A 152 9.85 4.03 -16.34
N LEU A 153 10.44 2.83 -16.25
CA LEU A 153 9.72 1.57 -16.19
C LEU A 153 8.82 1.47 -14.95
N LEU A 154 9.32 1.87 -13.77
CA LEU A 154 8.56 1.88 -12.53
C LEU A 154 7.38 2.85 -12.60
N VAL A 155 7.61 4.07 -13.09
CA VAL A 155 6.54 5.07 -13.28
C VAL A 155 5.48 4.55 -14.26
N ALA A 156 5.89 3.95 -15.38
CA ALA A 156 4.95 3.35 -16.34
C ALA A 156 4.14 2.21 -15.70
N ALA A 157 4.75 1.36 -14.89
CA ALA A 157 4.07 0.29 -14.16
C ALA A 157 3.05 0.85 -13.15
N LEU A 158 3.42 1.88 -12.37
CA LEU A 158 2.51 2.56 -11.43
C LEU A 158 1.33 3.21 -12.15
N MET A 159 1.59 3.90 -13.27
CA MET A 159 0.53 4.51 -14.10
C MET A 159 -0.42 3.45 -14.66
N SER A 160 0.11 2.33 -15.15
CA SER A 160 -0.70 1.21 -15.65
C SER A 160 -1.58 0.60 -14.57
N ALA A 161 -1.04 0.39 -13.37
CA ALA A 161 -1.80 -0.10 -12.22
C ALA A 161 -2.90 0.88 -11.81
N GLY A 162 -2.60 2.18 -11.78
CA GLY A 162 -3.57 3.23 -11.49
C GLY A 162 -4.70 3.27 -12.52
N MET A 163 -4.39 3.21 -13.81
CA MET A 163 -5.40 3.17 -14.88
C MET A 163 -6.29 1.94 -14.80
N SER A 164 -5.73 0.77 -14.48
CA SER A 164 -6.49 -0.47 -14.27
C SER A 164 -7.49 -0.34 -13.12
N THR A 165 -7.06 0.23 -11.99
CA THR A 165 -7.93 0.46 -10.83
C THR A 165 -9.04 1.47 -11.14
N MET A 166 -8.71 2.58 -11.82
CA MET A 166 -9.70 3.59 -12.22
C MET A 166 -10.72 3.02 -13.19
N SER A 167 -10.29 2.24 -14.18
CA SER A 167 -11.19 1.60 -15.16
C SER A 167 -12.17 0.65 -14.45
N SER A 168 -11.69 -0.18 -13.52
CA SER A 168 -12.54 -1.06 -12.73
C SER A 168 -13.54 -0.28 -11.87
N GLY A 169 -13.11 0.78 -11.21
CA GLY A 169 -13.96 1.65 -10.40
C GLY A 169 -15.05 2.34 -11.21
N MET A 170 -14.69 2.90 -12.37
CA MET A 170 -15.67 3.52 -13.28
C MET A 170 -16.71 2.53 -13.79
N ASN A 171 -16.27 1.32 -14.18
CA ASN A 171 -17.17 0.27 -14.63
C ASN A 171 -18.15 -0.17 -13.53
N SER A 172 -17.66 -0.35 -12.31
CA SER A 172 -18.50 -0.69 -11.16
C SER A 172 -19.50 0.41 -10.84
N SER A 173 -19.08 1.65 -10.82
CA SER A 173 -19.94 2.80 -10.56
C SER A 173 -21.02 2.93 -11.64
N ALA A 174 -20.65 2.77 -12.91
CA ALA A 174 -21.61 2.79 -14.01
C ALA A 174 -22.65 1.65 -13.91
N THR A 175 -22.21 0.45 -13.53
CA THR A 175 -23.09 -0.71 -13.36
C THR A 175 -24.12 -0.46 -12.24
N VAL A 176 -23.68 0.03 -11.09
CA VAL A 176 -24.57 0.37 -9.96
C VAL A 176 -25.57 1.44 -10.40
N PHE A 177 -25.09 2.53 -11.00
CA PHE A 177 -25.95 3.62 -11.43
C PHE A 177 -27.01 3.17 -12.44
N LEU A 178 -26.63 2.38 -13.44
CA LEU A 178 -27.56 1.89 -14.46
C LEU A 178 -28.59 0.93 -13.87
N LYS A 179 -28.15 0.03 -12.97
CA LYS A 179 -29.03 -0.95 -12.36
C LYS A 179 -30.07 -0.29 -11.46
N ASP A 180 -29.64 0.58 -10.55
CA ASP A 180 -30.54 1.27 -9.63
C ASP A 180 -31.56 2.12 -10.39
N ARG A 181 -31.11 2.85 -11.43
CA ARG A 181 -31.99 3.68 -12.25
C ARG A 181 -32.97 2.86 -13.10
N SER A 182 -32.56 1.71 -13.62
CA SER A 182 -33.38 0.80 -14.40
C SER A 182 -34.48 0.12 -13.56
N GLU A 183 -34.13 -0.31 -12.34
CA GLU A 183 -35.09 -0.93 -11.42
C GLU A 183 -36.14 0.09 -10.93
N GLU A 184 -35.76 1.34 -10.68
CA GLU A 184 -36.67 2.40 -10.28
C GLU A 184 -37.73 2.68 -11.34
N HIS A 185 -37.35 2.77 -12.62
CA HIS A 185 -38.28 2.97 -13.72
C HIS A 185 -39.17 1.77 -14.02
N THR A 186 -38.72 0.55 -13.76
CA THR A 186 -39.51 -0.66 -14.01
C THR A 186 -40.57 -0.86 -12.91
N SER A 187 -40.30 -0.45 -11.68
CA SER A 187 -41.25 -0.50 -10.58
C SER A 187 -42.34 0.56 -10.64
N GLU A 188 -42.13 1.68 -11.32
CA GLU A 188 -43.16 2.70 -11.55
C GLU A 188 -44.13 2.37 -12.69
N LEU A 189 -43.79 1.37 -13.51
CA LEU A 189 -44.61 0.94 -14.66
C LEU A 189 -45.46 -0.31 -14.38
N GLN A 190 -45.39 -0.90 -13.18
CA GLN A 190 -46.22 -1.99 -12.68
C GLN A 190 -47.25 -1.49 -11.66
#